data_7d1a1bd9416269941eca10b7c877b091
#
_entry.id   7d1a1bd9416269941eca10b7c877b091
#
_cell.length_a   1.000
_cell.length_b   1.000
_cell.length_c   1.000
_cell.angle_alpha   90.00
_cell.angle_beta   90.00
_cell.angle_gamma   90.00
#
_symmetry.space_group_name_H-M   'P 1'
#
loop_
_entity.id
_entity.type
_entity.pdbx_description
1 polymer ?
#
loop_
_entity_poly.entity_id
_entity_poly.type
_entity_poly.pdbx_seq_one_letter_code
_entity_poly.pdbx_strand_id
1 'polypeptide(L)'
;MLLRWSFPIVAALMFGASVSAHAATIQITMENLVVSPLEANAKVGDTIELINKDVLAHTATARNGDFDVAMPPKKTVSYVLKKPGTVEYYCRFHPNMKAVLNVAP
;
A
#
# COMPACT_ATOMS: atom_id res chain seq x y z
N MET A 1 1.07 -24.50 -64.92
CA MET A 1 1.47 -23.32 -64.19
C MET A 1 0.92 -23.43 -62.79
N LEU A 2 1.80 -23.71 -61.82
CA LEU A 2 1.43 -23.81 -60.41
C LEU A 2 1.60 -22.43 -59.80
N LEU A 3 0.46 -21.75 -59.52
CA LEU A 3 0.47 -20.53 -58.75
C LEU A 3 0.76 -20.91 -57.29
N ARG A 4 1.96 -20.64 -56.85
CA ARG A 4 2.27 -20.73 -55.41
C ARG A 4 1.83 -19.43 -54.75
N TRP A 5 0.74 -19.52 -54.03
CA TRP A 5 0.35 -18.46 -53.12
C TRP A 5 1.12 -18.69 -51.83
N SER A 6 2.21 -17.98 -51.63
CA SER A 6 2.84 -17.93 -50.35
C SER A 6 2.15 -16.84 -49.54
N PHE A 7 1.28 -17.23 -48.64
CA PHE A 7 0.76 -16.31 -47.62
C PHE A 7 1.89 -16.07 -46.65
N PRO A 8 2.30 -14.80 -46.42
CA PRO A 8 3.18 -14.54 -45.28
C PRO A 8 2.39 -14.88 -44.03
N ILE A 9 2.90 -15.84 -43.27
CA ILE A 9 2.44 -16.05 -41.91
C ILE A 9 2.88 -14.80 -41.16
N VAL A 10 1.98 -13.84 -41.03
CA VAL A 10 2.14 -12.77 -40.08
C VAL A 10 1.92 -13.45 -38.71
N ALA A 11 3.00 -13.90 -38.11
CA ALA A 11 2.97 -14.20 -36.69
C ALA A 11 2.72 -12.84 -36.02
N ALA A 12 1.47 -12.54 -35.73
CA ALA A 12 1.15 -11.47 -34.82
C ALA A 12 1.71 -11.90 -33.45
N LEU A 13 2.94 -11.49 -33.18
CA LEU A 13 3.46 -11.47 -31.84
C LEU A 13 2.55 -10.51 -31.06
N MET A 14 1.52 -11.07 -30.46
CA MET A 14 0.82 -10.38 -29.40
C MET A 14 1.81 -10.25 -28.26
N PHE A 15 2.54 -9.17 -28.22
CA PHE A 15 3.11 -8.69 -26.98
C PHE A 15 1.92 -8.31 -26.12
N GLY A 16 1.42 -9.26 -25.34
CA GLY A 16 0.61 -8.92 -24.20
C GLY A 16 1.46 -7.96 -23.38
N ALA A 17 1.07 -6.67 -23.36
CA ALA A 17 1.65 -5.75 -22.41
C ALA A 17 1.38 -6.35 -21.03
N SER A 18 2.35 -7.08 -20.46
CA SER A 18 2.33 -7.43 -19.05
C SER A 18 2.47 -6.11 -18.32
N VAL A 19 1.33 -5.55 -17.85
CA VAL A 19 1.36 -4.49 -16.87
C VAL A 19 1.94 -5.12 -15.62
N SER A 20 3.25 -4.96 -15.42
CA SER A 20 3.86 -5.29 -14.14
C SER A 20 3.24 -4.34 -13.13
N ALA A 21 2.35 -4.89 -12.28
CA ALA A 21 1.82 -4.14 -11.16
C ALA A 21 2.97 -3.86 -10.20
N HIS A 22 3.55 -2.65 -10.28
CA HIS A 22 4.54 -2.21 -9.30
C HIS A 22 3.84 -1.97 -7.97
N ALA A 23 4.44 -2.48 -6.90
CA ALA A 23 4.03 -2.13 -5.55
C ALA A 23 4.21 -0.63 -5.34
N ALA A 24 3.20 0.00 -4.79
CA ALA A 24 3.23 1.42 -4.45
C ALA A 24 3.76 1.63 -3.03
N THR A 25 4.23 2.83 -2.75
CA THR A 25 4.50 3.31 -1.40
C THR A 25 3.48 4.37 -1.05
N ILE A 26 2.76 4.15 0.04
CA ILE A 26 1.74 5.05 0.55
C ILE A 26 2.27 5.71 1.83
N GLN A 27 2.32 7.03 1.85
CA GLN A 27 2.77 7.78 3.02
C GLN A 27 1.59 8.06 3.95
N ILE A 28 1.78 7.75 5.22
CA ILE A 28 0.86 8.07 6.31
C ILE A 28 1.66 8.87 7.34
N THR A 29 1.17 10.06 7.65
CA THR A 29 1.84 11.00 8.56
C THR A 29 1.05 11.14 9.84
N MET A 30 1.75 11.12 10.95
CA MET A 30 1.22 11.48 12.27
C MET A 30 1.91 12.74 12.75
N GLU A 31 1.14 13.82 12.89
CA GLU A 31 1.63 15.13 13.29
C GLU A 31 0.56 15.87 14.09
N ASN A 32 0.94 16.49 15.18
CA ASN A 32 0.03 17.21 16.08
C ASN A 32 -1.13 16.33 16.54
N LEU A 33 -0.88 15.04 16.81
CA LEU A 33 -1.89 14.07 17.23
C LEU A 33 -2.97 13.81 16.15
N VAL A 34 -2.67 14.07 14.88
CA VAL A 34 -3.55 13.84 13.74
C VAL A 34 -2.90 12.85 12.77
N VAL A 35 -3.69 11.91 12.28
CA VAL A 35 -3.29 10.98 11.22
C VAL A 35 -3.72 11.55 9.86
N SER A 36 -2.83 11.56 8.90
CA SER A 36 -3.12 12.04 7.54
C SER A 36 -2.50 11.10 6.49
N PRO A 37 -3.27 10.65 5.50
CA PRO A 37 -4.70 10.87 5.29
C PRO A 37 -5.56 10.05 6.26
N LEU A 38 -6.81 10.47 6.47
CA LEU A 38 -7.77 9.72 7.31
C LEU A 38 -8.27 8.43 6.64
N GLU A 39 -8.14 8.34 5.34
CA GLU A 39 -8.47 7.16 4.55
C GLU A 39 -7.49 7.05 3.39
N ALA A 40 -6.97 5.86 3.18
CA ALA A 40 -6.06 5.57 2.07
C ALA A 40 -6.39 4.23 1.43
N ASN A 41 -6.13 4.12 0.13
CA ASN A 41 -6.29 2.90 -0.65
C ASN A 41 -4.93 2.31 -0.97
N ALA A 42 -4.83 1.02 -0.85
CA ALA A 42 -3.61 0.26 -1.11
C ALA A 42 -3.93 -1.12 -1.66
N LYS A 43 -2.91 -1.89 -1.95
CA LYS A 43 -2.99 -3.31 -2.35
C LYS A 43 -2.06 -4.14 -1.48
N VAL A 44 -2.36 -5.43 -1.38
CA VAL A 44 -1.41 -6.39 -0.80
C VAL A 44 -0.08 -6.29 -1.55
N GLY A 45 1.02 -6.21 -0.82
CA GLY A 45 2.36 -6.01 -1.36
C GLY A 45 2.82 -4.56 -1.40
N ASP A 46 1.91 -3.60 -1.25
CA ASP A 46 2.28 -2.19 -1.10
C ASP A 46 2.98 -1.94 0.23
N THR A 47 3.83 -0.93 0.25
CA THR A 47 4.50 -0.48 1.46
C THR A 47 3.80 0.74 2.03
N ILE A 48 3.48 0.70 3.32
CA ILE A 48 3.10 1.91 4.05
C ILE A 48 4.35 2.51 4.67
N GLU A 49 4.58 3.77 4.39
CA GLU A 49 5.62 4.56 5.03
C GLU A 49 4.98 5.41 6.12
N LEU A 50 5.23 5.02 7.37
CA LEU A 50 4.65 5.64 8.56
C LEU A 50 5.60 6.69 9.09
N ILE A 51 5.20 7.95 9.01
CA ILE A 51 6.03 9.11 9.34
C ILE A 51 5.52 9.75 10.62
N ASN A 52 6.28 9.62 11.71
CA ASN A 52 5.98 10.30 12.95
C ASN A 52 6.73 11.63 13.03
N LYS A 53 6.00 12.73 12.90
CA LYS A 53 6.57 14.09 12.99
C LYS A 53 6.50 14.69 14.39
N ASP A 54 5.90 13.96 15.34
CA ASP A 54 5.76 14.42 16.72
C ASP A 54 6.98 14.06 17.58
N VAL A 55 7.11 14.71 18.69
CA VAL A 55 8.11 14.40 19.72
C VAL A 55 7.67 13.27 20.63
N LEU A 56 6.44 12.79 20.49
CA LEU A 56 5.86 11.68 21.24
C LEU A 56 5.91 10.41 20.38
N ALA A 57 6.07 9.26 21.02
CA ALA A 57 5.93 7.98 20.37
C ALA A 57 4.47 7.75 19.94
N HIS A 58 4.29 7.16 18.78
CA HIS A 58 3.00 6.70 18.27
C HIS A 58 3.05 5.23 17.91
N THR A 59 1.90 4.67 17.58
CA THR A 59 1.77 3.35 16.95
C THR A 59 0.79 3.42 15.79
N ALA A 60 0.96 2.54 14.82
CA ALA A 60 -0.08 2.21 13.84
C ALA A 60 -0.54 0.79 14.15
N THR A 61 -1.67 0.67 14.81
CA THR A 61 -2.18 -0.59 15.34
C THR A 61 -3.51 -0.91 14.69
N ALA A 62 -3.56 -1.98 13.92
CA ALA A 62 -4.80 -2.45 13.29
C ALA A 62 -5.74 -3.03 14.36
N ARG A 63 -7.00 -2.62 14.34
CA ARG A 63 -7.99 -3.12 15.29
C ARG A 63 -8.27 -4.61 15.15
N ASN A 64 -8.11 -5.13 13.93
CA ASN A 64 -8.29 -6.56 13.66
C ASN A 64 -7.03 -7.41 13.91
N GLY A 65 -5.93 -6.80 14.35
CA GLY A 65 -4.68 -7.50 14.64
C GLY A 65 -3.76 -7.73 13.44
N ASP A 66 -4.09 -7.24 12.25
CA ASP A 66 -3.28 -7.47 11.04
C ASP A 66 -1.87 -6.90 11.16
N PHE A 67 -1.71 -5.79 11.86
CA PHE A 67 -0.40 -5.20 12.13
C PHE A 67 -0.39 -4.38 13.41
N ASP A 68 0.79 -4.21 13.96
CA ASP A 68 1.06 -3.37 15.12
C ASP A 68 2.49 -2.82 15.00
N VAL A 69 2.60 -1.59 14.54
CA VAL A 69 3.88 -0.98 14.20
C VAL A 69 4.19 0.15 15.17
N ALA A 70 5.32 0.02 15.88
CA ALA A 70 5.83 1.08 16.73
C ALA A 70 6.40 2.22 15.86
N MET A 71 6.06 3.44 16.21
CA MET A 71 6.52 4.65 15.52
C MET A 71 7.25 5.54 16.53
N PRO A 72 8.59 5.38 16.67
CA PRO A 72 9.37 6.23 17.56
C PRO A 72 9.28 7.72 17.18
N PRO A 73 9.49 8.64 18.14
CA PRO A 73 9.43 10.08 17.87
C PRO A 73 10.34 10.49 16.71
N LYS A 74 9.84 11.31 15.80
CA LYS A 74 10.59 11.86 14.66
C LYS A 74 11.19 10.83 13.70
N LYS A 75 10.68 9.59 13.71
CA LYS A 75 11.14 8.50 12.86
C LYS A 75 10.11 8.13 11.80
N THR A 76 10.62 7.56 10.72
CA THR A 76 9.83 6.93 9.66
C THR A 76 10.05 5.42 9.72
N VAL A 77 8.96 4.67 9.68
CA VAL A 77 8.98 3.20 9.73
C VAL A 77 8.16 2.68 8.55
N SER A 78 8.68 1.69 7.85
CA SER A 78 7.99 1.07 6.72
C SER A 78 7.40 -0.29 7.10
N TYR A 79 6.23 -0.59 6.54
CA TYR A 79 5.54 -1.86 6.70
C TYR A 79 4.93 -2.31 5.39
N VAL A 80 5.16 -3.57 5.00
CA VAL A 80 4.58 -4.15 3.78
C VAL A 80 3.23 -4.78 4.12
N LEU A 81 2.18 -4.38 3.38
CA LEU A 81 0.83 -4.92 3.57
C LEU A 81 0.74 -6.37 3.11
N LYS A 82 0.21 -7.24 3.96
CA LYS A 82 0.16 -8.69 3.72
C LYS A 82 -1.26 -9.23 3.57
N LYS A 83 -2.27 -8.51 4.07
CA LYS A 83 -3.65 -8.99 4.12
C LYS A 83 -4.60 -8.00 3.48
N PRO A 84 -5.53 -8.44 2.61
CA PRO A 84 -6.56 -7.59 2.05
C PRO A 84 -7.66 -7.30 3.06
N GLY A 85 -8.40 -6.25 2.82
CA GLY A 85 -9.56 -5.85 3.61
C GLY A 85 -9.53 -4.39 3.99
N THR A 86 -10.66 -3.92 4.51
CA THR A 86 -10.77 -2.59 5.11
C THR A 86 -10.39 -2.70 6.57
N VAL A 87 -9.39 -1.96 6.99
CA VAL A 87 -8.89 -2.00 8.35
C VAL A 87 -8.87 -0.61 8.97
N GLU A 88 -9.46 -0.49 10.15
CA GLU A 88 -9.27 0.68 10.99
C GLU A 88 -8.01 0.47 11.83
N TYR A 89 -7.15 1.48 11.88
CA TYR A 89 -5.97 1.48 12.72
C TYR A 89 -5.91 2.75 13.57
N TYR A 90 -5.21 2.68 14.68
CA TYR A 90 -5.16 3.75 15.67
C TYR A 90 -3.81 3.75 16.39
N CYS A 91 -3.54 4.82 17.12
CA CYS A 91 -2.41 4.90 18.04
C CYS A 91 -2.83 4.40 19.43
N ARG A 92 -2.13 3.41 19.97
CA ARG A 92 -2.45 2.86 21.31
C ARG A 92 -2.27 3.85 22.44
N PHE A 93 -1.39 4.83 22.28
CA PHE A 93 -1.13 5.87 23.29
C PHE A 93 -2.11 7.03 23.22
N HIS A 94 -2.72 7.24 22.05
CA HIS A 94 -3.65 8.35 21.77
C HIS A 94 -4.80 7.80 20.91
N PRO A 95 -5.79 7.12 21.50
CA PRO A 95 -6.82 6.38 20.74
C PRO A 95 -7.67 7.22 19.78
N ASN A 96 -7.69 8.55 19.95
CA ASN A 96 -8.37 9.46 19.01
C ASN A 96 -7.62 9.62 17.69
N MET A 97 -6.35 9.24 17.64
CA MET A 97 -5.57 9.16 16.42
C MET A 97 -5.92 7.86 15.71
N LYS A 98 -6.85 7.93 14.76
CA LYS A 98 -7.37 6.79 14.02
C LYS A 98 -7.61 7.13 12.57
N ALA A 99 -7.52 6.13 11.71
CA ALA A 99 -7.72 6.23 10.28
C ALA A 99 -8.14 4.88 9.70
N VAL A 100 -8.44 4.87 8.41
CA VAL A 100 -8.88 3.68 7.68
C VAL A 100 -7.95 3.41 6.51
N LEU A 101 -7.63 2.15 6.31
CA LEU A 101 -6.86 1.67 5.18
C LEU A 101 -7.68 0.62 4.42
N ASN A 102 -7.93 0.86 3.14
CA ASN A 102 -8.60 -0.08 2.25
C ASN A 102 -7.53 -0.82 1.45
N VAL A 103 -7.37 -2.11 1.71
CA VAL A 103 -6.33 -2.93 1.08
C VAL A 103 -6.99 -3.90 0.11
N ALA A 104 -6.78 -3.69 -1.19
CA ALA A 104 -7.22 -4.60 -2.23
C ALA A 104 -6.32 -5.85 -2.29
N PRO A 105 -6.86 -6.99 -2.79
CA PRO A 105 -6.06 -8.20 -2.99
C PRO A 105 -4.88 -8.01 -3.93
#